data_b9a79d91084124819e301270f66b03ad
#
_entry.id   b9a79d91084124819e301270f66b03ad
#
_cell.length_a   1.000
_cell.length_b   1.000
_cell.length_c   1.000
_cell.angle_alpha   90.00
_cell.angle_beta   90.00
_cell.angle_gamma   90.00
#
_symmetry.space_group_name_H-M   'P 1'
#
loop_
_entity.id
_entity.type
_entity.pdbx_description
1 polymer ?
#
loop_
_entity_poly.entity_id
_entity_poly.type
_entity_poly.pdbx_seq_one_letter_code
_entity_poly.pdbx_strand_id
1 'polypeptide(L)'
;QLDRINLKMDELLKGHPYVKSAIDMACWDILGKATGMPVYQLLGGKLQERVKLFKVVARADPGLMAERFVDYRNSGFDHFQIKVGEHPETDIERFKRVLAQMQPGDVVDADANTGWKQHEALRVVSAVQQMFRERQLSCFIEQPCLSYEECLAVRRHTDLPFILDECMDGLPILLRGYRDNAMDLINLKINRMGGLTRARQVRDLCVHLGIVMTIEDS
;
A
#
# COMPACT_ATOMS: atom_id res chain seq x y z
N GLN A 1 18.93 -18.07 -13.44
CA GLN A 1 19.38 -18.76 -12.21
C GLN A 1 18.63 -18.30 -10.96
N LEU A 2 18.29 -17.01 -10.82
CA LEU A 2 17.57 -16.49 -9.66
C LEU A 2 16.20 -17.16 -9.47
N ASP A 3 15.43 -17.33 -10.54
CA ASP A 3 14.14 -18.02 -10.48
C ASP A 3 14.30 -19.46 -9.96
N ARG A 4 15.38 -20.18 -10.35
CA ARG A 4 15.66 -21.52 -9.83
C ARG A 4 15.97 -21.53 -8.35
N ILE A 5 16.67 -20.52 -7.84
CA ILE A 5 16.94 -20.38 -6.41
C ILE A 5 15.61 -20.17 -5.66
N ASN A 6 14.75 -19.30 -6.17
CA ASN A 6 13.43 -19.06 -5.58
C ASN A 6 12.57 -20.34 -5.56
N LEU A 7 12.50 -21.08 -6.67
CA LEU A 7 11.80 -22.37 -6.73
C LEU A 7 12.35 -23.35 -5.69
N LYS A 8 13.69 -23.42 -5.56
CA LYS A 8 14.32 -24.32 -4.57
C LYS A 8 14.02 -23.92 -3.13
N MET A 9 13.98 -22.62 -2.84
CA MET A 9 13.56 -22.14 -1.52
C MET A 9 12.10 -22.54 -1.23
N ASP A 10 11.21 -22.51 -2.23
CA ASP A 10 9.81 -22.89 -2.07
C ASP A 10 9.61 -24.40 -1.87
N GLU A 11 10.44 -25.21 -2.51
CA GLU A 11 10.43 -26.66 -2.28
C GLU A 11 10.83 -27.02 -0.84
N LEU A 12 11.88 -26.35 -0.34
CA LEU A 12 12.49 -26.68 0.95
C LEU A 12 11.75 -26.06 2.14
N LEU A 13 11.19 -24.86 1.96
CA LEU A 13 10.52 -24.11 3.01
C LEU A 13 9.21 -23.51 2.49
N LYS A 14 8.08 -24.01 2.97
CA LYS A 14 6.77 -23.45 2.63
C LYS A 14 6.53 -22.13 3.37
N GLY A 15 5.98 -21.14 2.68
CA GLY A 15 5.73 -19.80 3.26
C GLY A 15 7.03 -19.02 3.53
N HIS A 16 7.05 -18.23 4.59
CA HIS A 16 8.19 -17.44 5.06
C HIS A 16 8.81 -16.49 4.02
N PRO A 17 8.01 -15.63 3.34
CA PRO A 17 8.50 -14.77 2.26
C PRO A 17 9.61 -13.81 2.74
N TYR A 18 9.50 -13.28 3.94
CA TYR A 18 10.49 -12.34 4.49
C TYR A 18 11.89 -12.95 4.58
N VAL A 19 12.00 -14.20 5.03
CA VAL A 19 13.30 -14.91 5.09
C VAL A 19 13.84 -15.15 3.69
N LYS A 20 12.99 -15.58 2.76
CA LYS A 20 13.37 -15.80 1.36
C LYS A 20 13.78 -14.52 0.66
N SER A 21 13.15 -13.41 1.01
CA SER A 21 13.47 -12.10 0.47
C SER A 21 14.93 -11.71 0.75
N ALA A 22 15.42 -11.95 1.97
CA ALA A 22 16.80 -11.64 2.32
C ALA A 22 17.80 -12.41 1.44
N ILE A 23 17.54 -13.70 1.18
CA ILE A 23 18.37 -14.54 0.31
C ILE A 23 18.29 -14.09 -1.14
N ASP A 24 17.09 -13.82 -1.64
CA ASP A 24 16.88 -13.34 -3.00
C ASP A 24 17.58 -12.01 -3.26
N MET A 25 17.44 -11.04 -2.37
CA MET A 25 18.11 -9.74 -2.47
C MET A 25 19.64 -9.88 -2.43
N ALA A 26 20.18 -10.76 -1.58
CA ALA A 26 21.61 -11.05 -1.56
C ALA A 26 22.10 -11.65 -2.90
N CYS A 27 21.29 -12.53 -3.51
CA CYS A 27 21.61 -13.08 -4.83
C CYS A 27 21.61 -12.00 -5.94
N TRP A 28 20.69 -11.04 -5.90
CA TRP A 28 20.66 -9.88 -6.80
C TRP A 28 21.89 -8.97 -6.59
N ASP A 29 22.28 -8.73 -5.34
CA ASP A 29 23.48 -7.93 -5.01
C ASP A 29 24.76 -8.62 -5.54
N ILE A 30 24.91 -9.93 -5.30
CA ILE A 30 26.02 -10.72 -5.84
C ILE A 30 26.06 -10.65 -7.36
N LEU A 31 24.92 -10.80 -8.04
CA LEU A 31 24.83 -10.71 -9.49
C LEU A 31 25.26 -9.32 -10.00
N GLY A 32 24.79 -8.26 -9.35
CA GLY A 32 25.18 -6.89 -9.66
C GLY A 32 26.69 -6.68 -9.52
N LYS A 33 27.27 -7.11 -8.42
CA LYS A 33 28.72 -7.04 -8.18
C LYS A 33 29.52 -7.86 -9.20
N ALA A 34 29.09 -9.06 -9.50
CA ALA A 34 29.76 -9.95 -10.45
C ALA A 34 29.73 -9.43 -11.91
N THR A 35 28.68 -8.70 -12.27
CA THR A 35 28.51 -8.14 -13.62
C THR A 35 28.96 -6.68 -13.73
N GLY A 36 29.31 -6.03 -12.63
CA GLY A 36 29.63 -4.60 -12.59
C GLY A 36 28.43 -3.69 -12.87
N MET A 37 27.20 -4.20 -12.71
CA MET A 37 25.97 -3.45 -12.97
C MET A 37 25.19 -3.22 -11.67
N PRO A 38 24.66 -2.01 -11.43
CA PRO A 38 23.76 -1.78 -10.30
C PRO A 38 22.44 -2.54 -10.50
N VAL A 39 21.83 -2.97 -9.40
CA VAL A 39 20.62 -3.83 -9.42
C VAL A 39 19.47 -3.20 -10.22
N TYR A 40 19.31 -1.88 -10.18
CA TYR A 40 18.25 -1.23 -10.95
C TYR A 40 18.41 -1.43 -12.48
N GLN A 41 19.64 -1.51 -12.99
CA GLN A 41 19.88 -1.82 -14.42
C GLN A 41 19.51 -3.27 -14.73
N LEU A 42 19.80 -4.19 -13.83
CA LEU A 42 19.40 -5.59 -13.97
C LEU A 42 17.88 -5.78 -13.92
N LEU A 43 17.17 -4.85 -13.27
CA LEU A 43 15.71 -4.83 -13.18
C LEU A 43 15.03 -4.11 -14.36
N GLY A 44 15.78 -3.67 -15.35
CA GLY A 44 15.24 -3.04 -16.57
C GLY A 44 15.56 -1.56 -16.72
N GLY A 45 16.36 -0.99 -15.82
CA GLY A 45 16.81 0.40 -15.89
C GLY A 45 16.07 1.35 -14.95
N LYS A 46 16.45 2.61 -15.00
CA LYS A 46 15.92 3.68 -14.16
C LYS A 46 14.83 4.43 -14.92
N LEU A 47 13.61 4.38 -14.41
CA LEU A 47 12.47 5.04 -15.05
C LEU A 47 12.35 6.51 -14.68
N GLN A 48 12.78 6.90 -13.48
CA GLN A 48 12.69 8.27 -13.00
C GLN A 48 13.82 8.62 -12.04
N GLU A 49 14.17 9.91 -12.02
CA GLU A 49 15.24 10.43 -11.16
C GLU A 49 14.79 10.69 -9.72
N ARG A 50 13.52 11.00 -9.54
CA ARG A 50 12.94 11.38 -8.24
C ARG A 50 11.63 10.63 -8.04
N VAL A 51 11.41 10.20 -6.81
CA VAL A 51 10.16 9.57 -6.36
C VAL A 51 9.49 10.52 -5.37
N LYS A 52 8.19 10.72 -5.53
CA LYS A 52 7.40 11.51 -4.59
C LYS A 52 7.22 10.69 -3.32
N LEU A 53 7.50 11.30 -2.18
CA LEU A 53 7.36 10.67 -0.87
C LEU A 53 6.05 11.10 -0.23
N PHE A 54 5.42 10.19 0.47
CA PHE A 54 4.35 10.51 1.40
C PHE A 54 4.87 10.61 2.84
N LYS A 55 4.14 11.34 3.67
CA LYS A 55 4.46 11.50 5.09
C LYS A 55 3.43 10.79 5.95
N VAL A 56 3.90 9.91 6.82
CA VAL A 56 3.04 9.17 7.74
C VAL A 56 2.62 10.06 8.91
N VAL A 57 1.31 10.23 9.08
CA VAL A 57 0.67 10.80 10.26
C VAL A 57 0.29 9.65 11.17
N ALA A 58 1.16 9.37 12.13
CA ALA A 58 0.96 8.27 13.07
C ALA A 58 -0.33 8.46 13.88
N ARG A 59 -0.99 7.34 14.17
CA ARG A 59 -2.23 7.28 14.93
C ARG A 59 -2.07 7.94 16.31
N ALA A 60 -2.97 8.83 16.64
CA ALA A 60 -2.98 9.61 17.87
C ALA A 60 -4.39 10.15 18.16
N ASP A 61 -4.52 11.05 19.13
CA ASP A 61 -5.71 11.85 19.31
C ASP A 61 -6.06 12.62 18.01
N PRO A 62 -7.36 12.74 17.66
CA PRO A 62 -7.77 13.39 16.42
C PRO A 62 -7.24 14.82 16.23
N GLY A 63 -7.16 15.61 17.31
CA GLY A 63 -6.62 16.98 17.27
C GLY A 63 -5.12 16.97 16.95
N LEU A 64 -4.36 16.13 17.65
CA LEU A 64 -2.91 15.99 17.43
C LEU A 64 -2.58 15.48 16.03
N MET A 65 -3.40 14.58 15.45
CA MET A 65 -3.21 14.13 14.07
C MET A 65 -3.40 15.29 13.08
N ALA A 66 -4.41 16.14 13.29
CA ALA A 66 -4.64 17.32 12.46
C ALA A 66 -3.48 18.35 12.58
N GLU A 67 -2.95 18.57 13.77
CA GLU A 67 -1.78 19.43 13.98
C GLU A 67 -0.55 18.88 13.22
N ARG A 68 -0.23 17.61 13.39
CA ARG A 68 0.89 16.95 12.67
C ARG A 68 0.71 17.01 11.15
N PHE A 69 -0.50 16.83 10.66
CA PHE A 69 -0.81 16.97 9.24
C PHE A 69 -0.45 18.36 8.71
N VAL A 70 -0.82 19.42 9.43
CA VAL A 70 -0.48 20.80 9.09
C VAL A 70 1.04 21.04 9.13
N ASP A 71 1.72 20.55 10.18
CA ASP A 71 3.17 20.69 10.32
C ASP A 71 3.93 20.03 9.17
N TYR A 72 3.50 18.83 8.78
CA TYR A 72 4.11 18.13 7.65
C TYR A 72 3.84 18.81 6.32
N ARG A 73 2.64 19.37 6.11
CA ARG A 73 2.37 20.18 4.93
C ARG A 73 3.24 21.43 4.90
N ASN A 74 3.38 22.14 6.01
CA ASN A 74 4.25 23.31 6.13
C ASN A 74 5.73 22.96 5.87
N SER A 75 6.11 21.69 6.05
CA SER A 75 7.43 21.17 5.71
C SER A 75 7.57 20.78 4.23
N GLY A 76 6.54 21.01 3.41
CA GLY A 76 6.55 20.81 1.96
C GLY A 76 6.01 19.46 1.47
N PHE A 77 5.38 18.65 2.32
CA PHE A 77 4.69 17.44 1.91
C PHE A 77 3.28 17.77 1.42
N ASP A 78 2.81 17.05 0.40
CA ASP A 78 1.46 17.11 -0.16
C ASP A 78 0.83 15.71 -0.31
N HIS A 79 1.57 14.65 0.06
CA HIS A 79 1.09 13.28 0.13
C HIS A 79 1.23 12.78 1.55
N PHE A 80 0.14 12.25 2.11
CA PHE A 80 0.06 11.84 3.50
C PHE A 80 -0.58 10.46 3.61
N GLN A 81 -0.01 9.61 4.47
CA GLN A 81 -0.67 8.42 4.94
C GLN A 81 -1.12 8.65 6.38
N ILE A 82 -2.41 8.65 6.64
CA ILE A 82 -2.96 8.74 8.00
C ILE A 82 -3.24 7.34 8.54
N LYS A 83 -2.74 7.05 9.72
CA LYS A 83 -2.98 5.75 10.37
C LYS A 83 -4.28 5.77 11.15
N VAL A 84 -5.15 4.82 10.83
CA VAL A 84 -6.48 4.59 11.42
C VAL A 84 -6.61 3.12 11.85
N GLY A 85 -7.80 2.55 11.96
CA GLY A 85 -7.97 1.12 12.26
C GLY A 85 -8.18 0.83 13.75
N GLU A 86 -8.81 1.75 14.46
CA GLU A 86 -9.25 1.56 15.85
C GLU A 86 -10.78 1.60 15.95
N HIS A 87 -11.29 2.22 17.00
CA HIS A 87 -12.71 2.35 17.21
C HIS A 87 -13.34 3.26 16.15
N PRO A 88 -14.41 2.86 15.45
CA PRO A 88 -15.01 3.58 14.33
C PRO A 88 -15.28 5.07 14.58
N GLU A 89 -15.87 5.40 15.75
CA GLU A 89 -16.20 6.80 16.07
C GLU A 89 -14.96 7.68 16.20
N THR A 90 -13.90 7.14 16.80
CA THR A 90 -12.63 7.85 16.94
C THR A 90 -11.98 8.06 15.56
N ASP A 91 -12.02 7.03 14.70
CA ASP A 91 -11.46 7.15 13.37
C ASP A 91 -12.26 8.11 12.48
N ILE A 92 -13.59 8.12 12.57
CA ILE A 92 -14.43 9.12 11.90
C ILE A 92 -14.06 10.54 12.35
N GLU A 93 -13.81 10.76 13.64
CA GLU A 93 -13.36 12.08 14.12
C GLU A 93 -11.94 12.41 13.66
N ARG A 94 -11.01 11.44 13.56
CA ARG A 94 -9.69 11.61 12.95
C ARG A 94 -9.79 12.10 11.51
N PHE A 95 -10.59 11.42 10.70
CA PHE A 95 -10.85 11.86 9.33
C PHE A 95 -11.41 13.27 9.26
N LYS A 96 -12.41 13.58 10.06
CA LYS A 96 -13.05 14.89 10.09
C LYS A 96 -12.06 16.00 10.44
N ARG A 97 -11.18 15.77 11.43
CA ARG A 97 -10.16 16.75 11.83
C ARG A 97 -9.09 16.94 10.77
N VAL A 98 -8.58 15.87 10.18
CA VAL A 98 -7.60 15.94 9.10
C VAL A 98 -8.22 16.58 7.85
N LEU A 99 -9.42 16.14 7.45
CA LEU A 99 -10.14 16.69 6.30
C LEU A 99 -10.36 18.20 6.42
N ALA A 100 -10.62 18.71 7.64
CA ALA A 100 -10.77 20.14 7.87
C ALA A 100 -9.49 20.95 7.54
N GLN A 101 -8.33 20.31 7.55
CA GLN A 101 -7.04 20.92 7.23
C GLN A 101 -6.59 20.69 5.78
N MET A 102 -7.20 19.77 5.04
CA MET A 102 -6.82 19.48 3.67
C MET A 102 -7.08 20.66 2.74
N GLN A 103 -6.18 20.83 1.78
CA GLN A 103 -6.23 21.81 0.70
C GLN A 103 -6.31 21.12 -0.66
N PRO A 104 -6.77 21.81 -1.71
CA PRO A 104 -6.70 21.27 -3.07
C PRO A 104 -5.26 20.89 -3.45
N GLY A 105 -5.09 19.66 -3.91
CA GLY A 105 -3.78 19.09 -4.25
C GLY A 105 -3.19 18.17 -3.18
N ASP A 106 -3.69 18.20 -1.94
CA ASP A 106 -3.31 17.20 -0.94
C ASP A 106 -3.86 15.81 -1.34
N VAL A 107 -3.03 14.79 -1.21
CA VAL A 107 -3.41 13.38 -1.39
C VAL A 107 -3.32 12.70 -0.04
N VAL A 108 -4.41 12.08 0.37
CA VAL A 108 -4.49 11.33 1.63
C VAL A 108 -4.75 9.88 1.35
N ASP A 109 -3.94 9.02 1.95
CA ASP A 109 -4.15 7.60 2.08
C ASP A 109 -4.47 7.28 3.54
N ALA A 110 -5.55 6.57 3.77
CA ALA A 110 -6.01 6.17 5.10
C ALA A 110 -5.80 4.68 5.30
N ASP A 111 -4.70 4.36 5.96
CA ASP A 111 -4.30 2.99 6.22
C ASP A 111 -4.81 2.51 7.57
N ALA A 112 -5.69 1.53 7.52
CA ALA A 112 -6.25 0.89 8.70
C ALA A 112 -5.41 -0.29 9.21
N ASN A 113 -4.41 -0.73 8.45
CA ASN A 113 -3.55 -1.87 8.78
C ASN A 113 -4.36 -3.07 9.32
N THR A 114 -5.41 -3.45 8.60
CA THR A 114 -6.34 -4.56 8.95
C THR A 114 -7.19 -4.34 10.21
N GLY A 115 -7.20 -3.15 10.79
CA GLY A 115 -7.67 -2.91 12.15
C GLY A 115 -9.18 -2.98 12.35
N TRP A 116 -9.98 -2.85 11.28
CA TRP A 116 -11.44 -2.92 11.39
C TRP A 116 -11.99 -4.30 11.02
N LYS A 117 -13.07 -4.67 11.69
CA LYS A 117 -13.96 -5.72 11.19
C LYS A 117 -14.79 -5.18 10.02
N GLN A 118 -15.31 -6.06 9.17
CA GLN A 118 -16.07 -5.66 7.98
C GLN A 118 -17.17 -4.63 8.28
N HIS A 119 -17.99 -4.83 9.32
CA HIS A 119 -19.08 -3.91 9.65
C HIS A 119 -18.58 -2.56 10.18
N GLU A 120 -17.45 -2.52 10.87
CA GLU A 120 -16.79 -1.31 11.33
C GLU A 120 -16.24 -0.52 10.16
N ALA A 121 -15.54 -1.21 9.24
CA ALA A 121 -15.02 -0.62 8.02
C ALA A 121 -16.13 -0.01 7.15
N LEU A 122 -17.23 -0.72 6.95
CA LEU A 122 -18.40 -0.22 6.22
C LEU A 122 -18.97 1.07 6.83
N ARG A 123 -19.04 1.12 8.17
CA ARG A 123 -19.51 2.31 8.90
C ARG A 123 -18.58 3.50 8.71
N VAL A 124 -17.26 3.30 8.90
CA VAL A 124 -16.25 4.36 8.74
C VAL A 124 -16.22 4.85 7.31
N VAL A 125 -16.09 3.94 6.34
CA VAL A 125 -15.97 4.28 4.92
C VAL A 125 -17.20 5.02 4.41
N SER A 126 -18.43 4.62 4.82
CA SER A 126 -19.65 5.33 4.46
C SER A 126 -19.67 6.77 4.95
N ALA A 127 -19.28 7.00 6.23
CA ALA A 127 -19.22 8.34 6.80
C ALA A 127 -18.14 9.21 6.13
N VAL A 128 -16.96 8.63 5.91
CA VAL A 128 -15.81 9.30 5.29
C VAL A 128 -16.11 9.68 3.84
N GLN A 129 -16.67 8.77 3.05
CA GLN A 129 -17.03 9.01 1.65
C GLN A 129 -17.97 10.23 1.50
N GLN A 130 -18.96 10.37 2.38
CA GLN A 130 -19.84 11.52 2.37
C GLN A 130 -19.06 12.82 2.65
N MET A 131 -18.20 12.84 3.66
CA MET A 131 -17.39 14.01 4.02
C MET A 131 -16.49 14.47 2.87
N PHE A 132 -15.84 13.52 2.17
CA PHE A 132 -14.94 13.84 1.05
C PHE A 132 -15.71 14.33 -0.18
N ARG A 133 -16.87 13.76 -0.48
CA ARG A 133 -17.75 14.23 -1.58
C ARG A 133 -18.22 15.66 -1.34
N GLU A 134 -18.66 16.02 -0.14
CA GLU A 134 -19.13 17.37 0.21
C GLU A 134 -18.04 18.42 0.00
N ARG A 135 -16.78 18.07 0.14
CA ARG A 135 -15.64 18.97 -0.03
C ARG A 135 -14.93 18.84 -1.39
N GLN A 136 -15.36 17.95 -2.25
CA GLN A 136 -14.73 17.64 -3.55
C GLN A 136 -13.25 17.23 -3.40
N LEU A 137 -12.94 16.50 -2.34
CA LEU A 137 -11.62 15.93 -2.05
C LEU A 137 -11.69 14.41 -2.22
N SER A 138 -10.53 13.76 -2.26
CA SER A 138 -10.42 12.31 -2.33
C SER A 138 -9.47 11.76 -1.28
N CYS A 139 -9.74 10.53 -0.87
CA CYS A 139 -8.90 9.78 0.06
C CYS A 139 -8.86 8.34 -0.42
N PHE A 140 -7.68 7.75 -0.40
CA PHE A 140 -7.53 6.31 -0.57
C PHE A 140 -7.88 5.58 0.73
N ILE A 141 -8.50 4.42 0.61
CA ILE A 141 -8.73 3.51 1.75
C ILE A 141 -7.79 2.33 1.57
N GLU A 142 -6.84 2.18 2.50
CA GLU A 142 -5.87 1.11 2.48
C GLU A 142 -6.20 0.04 3.52
N GLN A 143 -6.21 -1.21 3.07
CA GLN A 143 -6.36 -2.44 3.84
C GLN A 143 -7.27 -2.31 5.09
N PRO A 144 -8.57 -2.04 4.90
CA PRO A 144 -9.47 -1.78 6.03
C PRO A 144 -9.68 -2.99 6.94
N CYS A 145 -9.61 -4.21 6.38
CA CYS A 145 -9.90 -5.46 7.08
C CYS A 145 -8.79 -6.49 6.90
N LEU A 146 -8.82 -7.53 7.72
CA LEU A 146 -7.79 -8.57 7.74
C LEU A 146 -7.75 -9.40 6.46
N SER A 147 -8.92 -9.83 5.96
CA SER A 147 -9.00 -10.74 4.83
C SER A 147 -9.33 -10.02 3.52
N TYR A 148 -8.91 -10.64 2.41
CA TYR A 148 -9.28 -10.19 1.07
C TYR A 148 -10.79 -10.11 0.89
N GLU A 149 -11.53 -11.10 1.39
CA GLU A 149 -12.99 -11.19 1.28
C GLU A 149 -13.70 -10.03 1.97
N GLU A 150 -13.25 -9.66 3.17
CA GLU A 150 -13.78 -8.52 3.90
C GLU A 150 -13.45 -7.20 3.19
N CYS A 151 -12.21 -7.04 2.71
CA CYS A 151 -11.81 -5.88 1.93
C CYS A 151 -12.64 -5.75 0.64
N LEU A 152 -12.86 -6.85 -0.09
CA LEU A 152 -13.72 -6.87 -1.28
C LEU A 152 -15.17 -6.50 -0.94
N ALA A 153 -15.69 -6.95 0.20
CA ALA A 153 -17.02 -6.57 0.66
C ALA A 153 -17.13 -5.06 0.94
N VAL A 154 -16.11 -4.47 1.56
CA VAL A 154 -16.04 -3.01 1.78
C VAL A 154 -15.93 -2.27 0.45
N ARG A 155 -15.02 -2.71 -0.44
CA ARG A 155 -14.82 -2.12 -1.78
C ARG A 155 -16.11 -1.99 -2.57
N ARG A 156 -17.00 -2.96 -2.50
CA ARG A 156 -18.29 -2.98 -3.22
C ARG A 156 -19.28 -1.93 -2.72
N HIS A 157 -19.03 -1.29 -1.59
CA HIS A 157 -19.89 -0.28 -0.97
C HIS A 157 -19.30 1.13 -0.99
N THR A 158 -18.16 1.32 -1.68
CA THR A 158 -17.53 2.63 -1.82
C THR A 158 -17.02 2.86 -3.23
N ASP A 159 -17.00 4.11 -3.65
CA ASP A 159 -16.32 4.61 -4.84
C ASP A 159 -15.00 5.36 -4.48
N LEU A 160 -14.63 5.42 -3.21
CA LEU A 160 -13.30 5.89 -2.82
C LEU A 160 -12.23 4.94 -3.40
N PRO A 161 -11.12 5.47 -3.89
CA PRO A 161 -10.03 4.63 -4.37
C PRO A 161 -9.49 3.72 -3.26
N PHE A 162 -9.12 2.50 -3.63
CA PHE A 162 -8.89 1.41 -2.69
C PHE A 162 -7.53 0.75 -2.91
N ILE A 163 -6.79 0.55 -1.82
CA ILE A 163 -5.46 -0.06 -1.82
C ILE A 163 -5.50 -1.39 -1.08
N LEU A 164 -4.95 -2.44 -1.70
CA LEU A 164 -4.67 -3.70 -1.01
C LEU A 164 -3.20 -3.73 -0.59
N ASP A 165 -2.95 -4.00 0.68
CA ASP A 165 -1.62 -4.10 1.27
C ASP A 165 -1.38 -5.46 1.92
N GLU A 166 -1.82 -5.71 3.15
CA GLU A 166 -1.46 -6.92 3.90
C GLU A 166 -1.92 -8.21 3.21
N CYS A 167 -3.04 -8.20 2.54
CA CYS A 167 -3.50 -9.39 1.78
C CYS A 167 -2.82 -9.54 0.42
N MET A 168 -2.05 -8.54 -0.06
CA MET A 168 -1.32 -8.57 -1.33
C MET A 168 0.01 -9.29 -1.15
N ASP A 169 -0.01 -10.62 -1.24
CA ASP A 169 1.15 -11.49 -0.98
C ASP A 169 1.74 -12.14 -2.23
N GLY A 170 1.21 -11.84 -3.41
CA GLY A 170 1.73 -12.36 -4.67
C GLY A 170 0.78 -12.33 -5.86
N LEU A 171 1.22 -12.94 -6.95
CA LEU A 171 0.49 -12.96 -8.22
C LEU A 171 -0.93 -13.55 -8.13
N PRO A 172 -1.21 -14.60 -7.35
CA PRO A 172 -2.57 -15.15 -7.26
C PRO A 172 -3.58 -14.13 -6.74
N ILE A 173 -3.25 -13.37 -5.71
CA ILE A 173 -4.11 -12.32 -5.15
C ILE A 173 -4.20 -11.13 -6.10
N LEU A 174 -3.10 -10.73 -6.75
CA LEU A 174 -3.13 -9.67 -7.75
C LEU A 174 -4.11 -9.98 -8.89
N LEU A 175 -4.03 -11.17 -9.47
CA LEU A 175 -4.92 -11.59 -10.57
C LEU A 175 -6.38 -11.70 -10.10
N ARG A 176 -6.60 -12.20 -8.89
CA ARG A 176 -7.93 -12.25 -8.30
C ARG A 176 -8.49 -10.85 -8.08
N GLY A 177 -7.71 -9.96 -7.49
CA GLY A 177 -8.09 -8.57 -7.23
C GLY A 177 -8.42 -7.80 -8.49
N TYR A 178 -7.62 -7.99 -9.55
CA TYR A 178 -7.90 -7.41 -10.86
C TYR A 178 -9.23 -7.90 -11.44
N ARG A 179 -9.47 -9.21 -11.44
CA ARG A 179 -10.72 -9.80 -11.92
C ARG A 179 -11.95 -9.33 -11.14
N ASP A 180 -11.82 -9.23 -9.81
CA ASP A 180 -12.92 -8.91 -8.91
C ASP A 180 -13.12 -7.38 -8.76
N ASN A 181 -12.29 -6.55 -9.42
CA ASN A 181 -12.23 -5.08 -9.28
C ASN A 181 -12.07 -4.65 -7.80
N ALA A 182 -11.21 -5.38 -7.09
CA ALA A 182 -11.06 -5.25 -5.64
C ALA A 182 -10.16 -4.09 -5.20
N MET A 183 -9.41 -3.48 -6.13
CA MET A 183 -8.43 -2.43 -5.84
C MET A 183 -8.24 -1.50 -7.04
N ASP A 184 -7.81 -0.29 -6.76
CA ASP A 184 -7.30 0.67 -7.74
C ASP A 184 -5.77 0.71 -7.74
N LEU A 185 -5.16 0.46 -6.56
CA LEU A 185 -3.72 0.37 -6.34
C LEU A 185 -3.40 -0.85 -5.49
N ILE A 186 -2.12 -1.23 -5.54
CA ILE A 186 -1.53 -2.16 -4.56
C ILE A 186 -0.35 -1.51 -3.86
N ASN A 187 -0.11 -1.94 -2.63
CA ASN A 187 1.13 -1.63 -1.94
C ASN A 187 2.14 -2.77 -2.20
N LEU A 188 3.19 -2.47 -2.99
CA LEU A 188 4.21 -3.44 -3.36
C LEU A 188 5.35 -3.42 -2.35
N LYS A 189 5.36 -4.40 -1.46
CA LYS A 189 6.43 -4.60 -0.46
C LYS A 189 7.34 -5.75 -0.88
N ILE A 190 8.59 -5.43 -1.20
CA ILE A 190 9.57 -6.39 -1.77
C ILE A 190 9.73 -7.62 -0.88
N ASN A 191 9.83 -7.43 0.42
CA ASN A 191 10.01 -8.50 1.38
C ASN A 191 8.74 -9.37 1.54
N ARG A 192 7.54 -8.80 1.47
CA ARG A 192 6.27 -9.54 1.48
C ARG A 192 6.13 -10.41 0.23
N MET A 193 6.60 -9.95 -0.91
CA MET A 193 6.63 -10.75 -2.15
C MET A 193 7.64 -11.89 -2.08
N GLY A 194 8.60 -11.87 -1.14
CA GLY A 194 9.68 -12.85 -1.04
C GLY A 194 10.92 -12.47 -1.84
N GLY A 195 11.11 -11.19 -2.13
CA GLY A 195 12.30 -10.64 -2.75
C GLY A 195 12.07 -9.95 -4.10
N LEU A 196 13.14 -9.40 -4.66
CA LEU A 196 13.13 -8.64 -5.91
C LEU A 196 12.67 -9.46 -7.12
N THR A 197 12.98 -10.75 -7.17
CA THR A 197 12.59 -11.63 -8.28
C THR A 197 11.07 -11.67 -8.45
N ARG A 198 10.35 -11.85 -7.36
CA ARG A 198 8.88 -11.88 -7.37
C ARG A 198 8.26 -10.51 -7.44
N ALA A 199 8.82 -9.53 -6.72
CA ALA A 199 8.37 -8.14 -6.80
C ALA A 199 8.45 -7.61 -8.24
N ARG A 200 9.49 -7.96 -9.00
CA ARG A 200 9.60 -7.65 -10.43
C ARG A 200 8.45 -8.27 -11.24
N GLN A 201 8.10 -9.54 -11.00
CA GLN A 201 7.00 -10.19 -11.70
C GLN A 201 5.65 -9.50 -11.43
N VAL A 202 5.40 -9.14 -10.17
CA VAL A 202 4.20 -8.38 -9.78
C VAL A 202 4.20 -7.01 -10.44
N ARG A 203 5.32 -6.27 -10.38
CA ARG A 203 5.49 -4.96 -11.04
C ARG A 203 5.18 -5.05 -12.54
N ASP A 204 5.80 -5.99 -13.23
CA ASP A 204 5.66 -6.13 -14.69
C ASP A 204 4.20 -6.43 -15.06
N LEU A 205 3.52 -7.26 -14.29
CA LEU A 205 2.11 -7.54 -14.50
C LEU A 205 1.23 -6.31 -14.20
N CYS A 206 1.48 -5.59 -13.12
CA CYS A 206 0.77 -4.34 -12.81
C CYS A 206 0.89 -3.33 -13.94
N VAL A 207 2.09 -3.15 -14.50
CA VAL A 207 2.31 -2.27 -15.67
C VAL A 207 1.46 -2.70 -16.85
N HIS A 208 1.41 -3.99 -17.17
CA HIS A 208 0.60 -4.51 -18.28
C HIS A 208 -0.92 -4.37 -18.05
N LEU A 209 -1.36 -4.48 -16.80
CA LEU A 209 -2.77 -4.37 -16.42
C LEU A 209 -3.21 -2.93 -16.12
N GLY A 210 -2.29 -1.96 -16.11
CA GLY A 210 -2.57 -0.56 -15.75
C GLY A 210 -2.87 -0.36 -14.26
N ILE A 211 -2.40 -1.27 -13.40
CA ILE A 211 -2.56 -1.16 -11.94
C ILE A 211 -1.46 -0.26 -11.38
N VAL A 212 -1.85 0.75 -10.63
CA VAL A 212 -0.90 1.65 -9.95
C VAL A 212 -0.29 0.94 -8.73
N MET A 213 0.94 1.27 -8.41
CA MET A 213 1.67 0.70 -7.27
C MET A 213 2.25 1.80 -6.41
N THR A 214 2.07 1.70 -5.10
CA THR A 214 2.94 2.33 -4.11
C THR A 214 4.04 1.35 -3.72
N ILE A 215 5.19 1.85 -3.29
CA ILE A 215 6.31 1.02 -2.84
C ILE A 215 6.65 1.44 -1.41
N GLU A 216 6.58 0.48 -0.51
CA GLU A 216 6.90 0.67 0.89
C GLU A 216 7.79 -0.46 1.40
N ASP A 217 8.37 -0.29 2.58
CA ASP A 217 8.92 -1.38 3.36
C ASP A 217 7.86 -2.00 4.31
N SER A 218 8.26 -2.92 5.17
CA SER A 218 7.36 -3.63 6.09
C SER A 218 7.75 -3.37 7.51
#